data_759cbf1e3877c050096c54b65d70d816
#
_entry.id   759cbf1e3877c050096c54b65d70d816
#
_cell.length_a   1.000
_cell.length_b   1.000
_cell.length_c   1.000
_cell.angle_alpha   90.00
_cell.angle_beta   90.00
_cell.angle_gamma   90.00
#
_symmetry.space_group_name_H-M   'P 1'
#
loop_
_entity.id
_entity.type
_entity.pdbx_description
1 polymer ?
#
loop_
_entity_poly.entity_id
_entity_poly.type
_entity_poly.pdbx_seq_one_letter_code
_entity_poly.pdbx_strand_id
1 'polypeptide(L)'
;VLAAVLLACGGPDAPDAPPPAHEGAPLDDEAAMAAPLASLDEALVPLRAEAGGRGDERAVRAAREAARLLRIVELRAPERAALDEAEALLAAASSDPTVPGACEASLELAHLLARDRSRPAEAYEVAYRTVRRFRADDEARCASEARRALAVLAPHRPDEALLRAIDADPARSEPDPAEGSPSALEAWARLRRSDGVEVVGLTSFGEPGAASARVVVTLDGVTELDTEALASDGEVPRRLVVGLPGARLRSGLPSSLPVGAGGLERVRMAADDAGVRVSLDLAGDASTNVYALESPFRVVVDVAPSRVPEPGTPARSLGLVLLDPGHGGDDYGARAFGLHEADLTLDIAMRVRSSLLALAPDLRVIMTREDDTFVSLEQRAAMANAIGADVFVSIHLNAADEPVDHGGITTFVLDTTNDRSALRLAARENGTATWEVTELQRILAGLSREDQLAGSRVLAERIHGSLLASGRTILPRLHDRGVRSAMFYVLVGATMPAVLVEASFMTREDEADALRSARYRDALAAGIAEGIAAYDD
;
A
#
# COMPACT_ATOMS: atom_id res chain seq x y z
N VAL A 1 -47.96 17.67 47.67
CA VAL A 1 -48.16 17.66 49.12
C VAL A 1 -47.12 16.74 49.72
N LEU A 2 -46.35 17.26 50.65
CA LEU A 2 -45.34 16.76 51.61
C LEU A 2 -44.08 16.13 50.99
N ALA A 3 -42.94 16.71 51.06
CA ALA A 3 -42.17 17.37 52.15
C ALA A 3 -41.50 16.36 53.07
N ALA A 4 -40.19 16.46 53.00
CA ALA A 4 -39.21 16.56 54.10
C ALA A 4 -38.61 15.33 54.77
N VAL A 5 -37.29 15.31 54.70
CA VAL A 5 -36.28 15.22 55.80
C VAL A 5 -35.91 13.83 56.31
N LEU A 6 -34.65 13.49 56.17
CA LEU A 6 -33.64 13.22 57.22
C LEU A 6 -32.36 12.63 56.63
N LEU A 7 -31.28 13.41 56.64
CA LEU A 7 -30.06 13.27 57.48
C LEU A 7 -29.25 11.97 57.39
N ALA A 8 -28.07 12.14 56.79
CA ALA A 8 -26.73 11.74 57.19
C ALA A 8 -26.56 10.35 57.87
N CYS A 9 -25.80 9.52 57.18
CA CYS A 9 -24.68 8.76 57.76
C CYS A 9 -23.71 8.41 56.64
N GLY A 10 -22.45 8.77 56.81
CA GLY A 10 -21.38 8.46 55.91
C GLY A 10 -21.14 6.96 55.79
N GLY A 11 -20.93 6.49 54.61
CA GLY A 11 -20.43 5.18 54.24
C GLY A 11 -19.41 5.35 53.10
N PRO A 12 -18.47 4.43 52.94
CA PRO A 12 -17.23 4.62 52.24
C PRO A 12 -17.42 4.71 50.71
N ASP A 13 -16.51 5.42 50.12
CA ASP A 13 -16.23 5.64 48.72
C ASP A 13 -16.95 4.71 47.72
N ALA A 14 -17.91 5.28 46.99
CA ALA A 14 -18.40 4.69 45.78
C ALA A 14 -17.25 4.79 44.75
N PRO A 15 -16.96 3.72 43.98
CA PRO A 15 -16.02 3.82 42.90
C PRO A 15 -16.52 4.88 41.90
N ASP A 16 -15.58 5.72 41.45
CA ASP A 16 -15.81 6.73 40.42
C ASP A 16 -16.62 6.12 39.28
N ALA A 17 -17.73 6.76 38.94
CA ALA A 17 -18.51 6.39 37.78
C ALA A 17 -17.58 6.49 36.56
N PRO A 18 -17.58 5.50 35.66
CA PRO A 18 -16.84 5.61 34.43
C PRO A 18 -17.32 6.86 33.70
N PRO A 19 -16.39 7.61 33.05
CA PRO A 19 -16.76 8.77 32.23
C PRO A 19 -17.79 8.32 31.19
N PRO A 20 -18.71 9.20 30.77
CA PRO A 20 -19.72 8.86 29.78
C PRO A 20 -19.02 8.33 28.54
N ALA A 21 -19.36 7.12 28.16
CA ALA A 21 -18.93 6.55 26.89
C ALA A 21 -19.37 7.52 25.79
N HIS A 22 -18.44 7.93 24.92
CA HIS A 22 -18.80 8.62 23.71
C HIS A 22 -19.75 7.71 22.92
N GLU A 23 -21.02 8.09 22.86
CA GLU A 23 -22.04 7.44 22.04
C GLU A 23 -21.75 7.72 20.56
N GLY A 24 -20.91 6.88 19.97
CA GLY A 24 -20.62 6.85 18.55
C GLY A 24 -19.35 6.06 18.32
N ALA A 25 -19.44 4.89 17.68
CA ALA A 25 -18.26 4.27 17.12
C ALA A 25 -17.58 5.28 16.17
N PRO A 26 -16.22 5.32 16.11
CA PRO A 26 -15.54 6.20 15.18
C PRO A 26 -16.05 5.92 13.76
N LEU A 27 -16.36 7.00 13.03
CA LEU A 27 -16.76 6.91 11.62
C LEU A 27 -15.59 6.32 10.84
N ASP A 28 -15.77 5.19 10.19
CA ASP A 28 -14.78 4.71 9.23
C ASP A 28 -14.71 5.65 8.01
N ASP A 29 -13.68 5.49 7.18
CA ASP A 29 -13.43 6.40 6.06
C ASP A 29 -14.60 6.44 5.06
N GLU A 30 -15.27 5.31 4.81
CA GLU A 30 -16.42 5.24 3.91
C GLU A 30 -17.63 5.97 4.49
N ALA A 31 -17.93 5.75 5.77
CA ALA A 31 -18.99 6.45 6.44
C ALA A 31 -18.72 7.96 6.51
N ALA A 32 -17.47 8.36 6.75
CA ALA A 32 -17.04 9.74 6.74
C ALA A 32 -17.12 10.37 5.34
N MET A 33 -16.74 9.63 4.29
CA MET A 33 -16.88 10.10 2.90
C MET A 33 -18.35 10.25 2.48
N ALA A 34 -19.25 9.42 2.98
CA ALA A 34 -20.68 9.46 2.69
C ALA A 34 -21.48 10.43 3.58
N ALA A 35 -20.97 10.72 4.80
CA ALA A 35 -21.66 11.55 5.77
C ALA A 35 -21.86 12.99 5.29
N PRO A 36 -22.93 13.72 5.70
CA PRO A 36 -23.01 15.16 5.50
C PRO A 36 -21.80 15.88 6.12
N LEU A 37 -21.30 16.94 5.47
CA LEU A 37 -20.16 17.73 6.01
C LEU A 37 -20.42 18.24 7.43
N ALA A 38 -21.67 18.63 7.74
CA ALA A 38 -22.06 19.05 9.08
C ALA A 38 -21.85 17.93 10.14
N SER A 39 -22.06 16.67 9.77
CA SER A 39 -21.83 15.54 10.68
C SER A 39 -20.34 15.31 10.92
N LEU A 40 -19.48 15.59 9.94
CA LEU A 40 -18.03 15.56 10.12
C LEU A 40 -17.58 16.71 11.04
N ASP A 41 -18.14 17.91 10.86
CA ASP A 41 -17.87 19.06 11.74
C ASP A 41 -18.27 18.73 13.20
N GLU A 42 -19.43 18.09 13.41
CA GLU A 42 -19.87 17.64 14.74
C GLU A 42 -18.92 16.58 15.34
N ALA A 43 -18.45 15.61 14.54
CA ALA A 43 -17.52 14.58 14.99
C ALA A 43 -16.13 15.16 15.33
N LEU A 44 -15.70 16.23 14.66
CA LEU A 44 -14.42 16.89 14.92
C LEU A 44 -14.40 17.68 16.25
N VAL A 45 -15.55 18.15 16.76
CA VAL A 45 -15.58 18.95 17.99
C VAL A 45 -14.97 18.25 19.20
N PRO A 46 -15.40 17.03 19.60
CA PRO A 46 -14.81 16.33 20.72
C PRO A 46 -13.34 15.94 20.47
N LEU A 47 -12.98 15.55 19.24
CA LEU A 47 -11.61 15.17 18.89
C LEU A 47 -10.64 16.34 19.02
N ARG A 48 -11.02 17.53 18.57
CA ARG A 48 -10.23 18.77 18.73
C ARG A 48 -10.04 19.14 20.20
N ALA A 49 -11.08 18.98 21.02
CA ALA A 49 -11.02 19.25 22.45
C ALA A 49 -10.06 18.28 23.17
N GLU A 50 -10.11 16.99 22.82
CA GLU A 50 -9.26 15.97 23.40
C GLU A 50 -7.81 16.08 22.90
N ALA A 51 -7.58 16.37 21.62
CA ALA A 51 -6.26 16.59 21.04
C ALA A 51 -5.54 17.82 21.64
N GLY A 52 -6.28 18.85 22.04
CA GLY A 52 -5.76 20.03 22.74
C GLY A 52 -5.51 19.81 24.24
N GLY A 53 -5.67 18.61 24.74
CA GLY A 53 -5.47 18.21 26.13
C GLY A 53 -4.01 18.07 26.54
N ARG A 54 -3.79 17.32 27.62
CA ARG A 54 -2.45 17.08 28.17
C ARG A 54 -1.67 16.11 27.31
N GLY A 55 -0.94 16.30 26.36
CA GLY A 55 -0.06 15.47 25.57
C GLY A 55 0.10 14.00 26.02
N ASP A 56 -0.98 13.28 26.22
CA ASP A 56 -1.03 11.87 26.60
C ASP A 56 -1.49 11.01 25.41
N GLU A 57 -1.53 9.69 25.57
CA GLU A 57 -1.93 8.75 24.52
C GLU A 57 -3.34 9.05 23.96
N ARG A 58 -4.26 9.54 24.80
CA ARG A 58 -5.62 9.90 24.36
C ARG A 58 -5.59 11.11 23.43
N ALA A 59 -4.81 12.13 23.80
CA ALA A 59 -4.63 13.33 22.97
C ALA A 59 -3.98 13.00 21.63
N VAL A 60 -2.96 12.13 21.62
CA VAL A 60 -2.34 11.66 20.38
C VAL A 60 -3.33 10.91 19.48
N ARG A 61 -4.10 10.00 20.04
CA ARG A 61 -5.13 9.24 19.31
C ARG A 61 -6.20 10.17 18.74
N ALA A 62 -6.69 11.12 19.53
CA ALA A 62 -7.68 12.09 19.10
C ALA A 62 -7.14 13.01 17.98
N ALA A 63 -5.89 13.42 18.06
CA ALA A 63 -5.25 14.23 17.03
C ALA A 63 -5.13 13.48 15.70
N ARG A 64 -4.72 12.21 15.74
CA ARG A 64 -4.65 11.35 14.55
C ARG A 64 -6.02 11.16 13.90
N GLU A 65 -7.04 10.86 14.70
CA GLU A 65 -8.40 10.69 14.20
C GLU A 65 -8.99 12.00 13.65
N ALA A 66 -8.74 13.13 14.32
CA ALA A 66 -9.15 14.44 13.79
C ALA A 66 -8.44 14.77 12.47
N ALA A 67 -7.13 14.50 12.36
CA ALA A 67 -6.38 14.72 11.13
C ALA A 67 -6.91 13.85 9.97
N ARG A 68 -7.28 12.60 10.25
CA ARG A 68 -7.92 11.72 9.28
C ARG A 68 -9.24 12.29 8.74
N LEU A 69 -10.12 12.75 9.63
CA LEU A 69 -11.39 13.36 9.22
C LEU A 69 -11.19 14.69 8.47
N LEU A 70 -10.20 15.49 8.87
CA LEU A 70 -9.88 16.76 8.21
C LEU A 70 -9.37 16.55 6.77
N ARG A 71 -8.62 15.48 6.52
CA ARG A 71 -8.22 15.10 5.15
C ARG A 71 -9.45 14.76 4.29
N ILE A 72 -10.45 14.09 4.86
CA ILE A 72 -11.72 13.81 4.17
C ILE A 72 -12.50 15.11 3.90
N VAL A 73 -12.52 16.04 4.88
CA VAL A 73 -13.14 17.37 4.69
C VAL A 73 -12.46 18.11 3.54
N GLU A 74 -11.14 18.13 3.49
CA GLU A 74 -10.38 18.76 2.41
C GLU A 74 -10.71 18.19 1.03
N LEU A 75 -10.77 16.86 0.90
CA LEU A 75 -11.13 16.21 -0.35
C LEU A 75 -12.53 16.57 -0.85
N ARG A 76 -13.47 16.85 0.07
CA ARG A 76 -14.86 17.14 -0.25
C ARG A 76 -15.18 18.64 -0.33
N ALA A 77 -14.37 19.47 0.32
CA ALA A 77 -14.52 20.91 0.40
C ALA A 77 -13.14 21.59 0.50
N PRO A 78 -12.34 21.60 -0.59
CA PRO A 78 -10.96 22.13 -0.58
C PRO A 78 -10.86 23.59 -0.15
N GLU A 79 -11.93 24.37 -0.31
CA GLU A 79 -12.01 25.77 0.11
C GLU A 79 -11.93 25.95 1.63
N ARG A 80 -12.07 24.89 2.42
CA ARG A 80 -12.00 24.94 3.89
C ARG A 80 -10.57 24.92 4.43
N ALA A 81 -9.57 24.63 3.60
CA ALA A 81 -8.15 24.54 3.97
C ALA A 81 -7.91 23.67 5.21
N ALA A 82 -8.62 22.53 5.29
CA ALA A 82 -8.61 21.65 6.47
C ALA A 82 -7.26 20.96 6.72
N LEU A 83 -6.40 20.87 5.69
CA LEU A 83 -5.05 20.28 5.82
C LEU A 83 -4.12 21.08 6.72
N ASP A 84 -4.27 22.40 6.85
CA ASP A 84 -3.44 23.20 7.77
C ASP A 84 -3.68 22.77 9.23
N GLU A 85 -4.93 22.49 9.57
CA GLU A 85 -5.30 22.00 10.89
C GLU A 85 -4.82 20.55 11.10
N ALA A 86 -4.99 19.69 10.10
CA ALA A 86 -4.50 18.31 10.17
C ALA A 86 -2.99 18.24 10.38
N GLU A 87 -2.21 19.07 9.67
CA GLU A 87 -0.77 19.19 9.84
C GLU A 87 -0.39 19.63 11.26
N ALA A 88 -1.08 20.65 11.77
CA ALA A 88 -0.82 21.16 13.12
C ALA A 88 -1.10 20.13 14.22
N LEU A 89 -2.20 19.38 14.10
CA LEU A 89 -2.56 18.32 15.04
C LEU A 89 -1.54 17.18 15.05
N LEU A 90 -1.13 16.71 13.87
CA LEU A 90 -0.13 15.63 13.76
C LEU A 90 1.25 16.09 14.25
N ALA A 91 1.64 17.33 13.97
CA ALA A 91 2.89 17.89 14.46
C ALA A 91 2.91 17.98 16.00
N ALA A 92 1.81 18.42 16.60
CA ALA A 92 1.66 18.45 18.05
C ALA A 92 1.68 17.03 18.66
N ALA A 93 0.95 16.10 18.08
CA ALA A 93 0.87 14.71 18.53
C ALA A 93 2.21 13.96 18.44
N SER A 94 3.08 14.33 17.52
CA SER A 94 4.41 13.73 17.32
C SER A 94 5.52 14.39 18.15
N SER A 95 5.22 15.42 18.93
CA SER A 95 6.22 16.24 19.62
C SER A 95 6.93 15.52 20.75
N ASP A 96 6.23 14.67 21.52
CA ASP A 96 6.80 13.92 22.63
C ASP A 96 6.97 12.43 22.26
N PRO A 97 8.23 11.97 22.06
CA PRO A 97 8.49 10.60 21.66
C PRO A 97 8.23 9.56 22.76
N THR A 98 7.92 9.97 23.98
CA THR A 98 7.63 9.05 25.09
C THR A 98 6.14 8.68 25.16
N VAL A 99 5.30 9.36 24.39
CA VAL A 99 3.86 9.12 24.37
C VAL A 99 3.51 8.05 23.35
N PRO A 100 2.78 6.97 23.72
CA PRO A 100 2.34 5.96 22.78
C PRO A 100 1.55 6.56 21.60
N GLY A 101 1.88 6.13 20.39
CA GLY A 101 1.27 6.64 19.15
C GLY A 101 1.92 7.88 18.55
N ALA A 102 2.89 8.50 19.23
CA ALA A 102 3.58 9.69 18.72
C ALA A 102 4.43 9.38 17.47
N CYS A 103 4.98 8.17 17.38
CA CYS A 103 5.71 7.73 16.20
C CYS A 103 4.80 7.61 14.97
N GLU A 104 3.65 6.98 15.13
CA GLU A 104 2.65 6.88 14.07
C GLU A 104 2.12 8.25 13.63
N ALA A 105 1.89 9.17 14.59
CA ALA A 105 1.51 10.54 14.27
C ALA A 105 2.59 11.25 13.43
N SER A 106 3.86 10.99 13.71
CA SER A 106 4.98 11.51 12.92
C SER A 106 5.01 10.94 11.50
N LEU A 107 4.72 9.66 11.33
CA LEU A 107 4.61 9.04 10.00
C LEU A 107 3.42 9.55 9.21
N GLU A 108 2.27 9.69 9.85
CA GLU A 108 1.08 10.28 9.24
C GLU A 108 1.33 11.73 8.81
N LEU A 109 2.09 12.50 9.61
CA LEU A 109 2.55 13.84 9.23
C LEU A 109 3.46 13.80 7.98
N ALA A 110 4.42 12.87 7.94
CA ALA A 110 5.28 12.72 6.77
C ALA A 110 4.46 12.37 5.51
N HIS A 111 3.49 11.48 5.61
CA HIS A 111 2.59 11.13 4.50
C HIS A 111 1.74 12.33 4.06
N LEU A 112 1.15 13.07 5.00
CA LEU A 112 0.37 14.28 4.70
C LEU A 112 1.23 15.32 3.97
N LEU A 113 2.45 15.55 4.42
CA LEU A 113 3.38 16.50 3.78
C LEU A 113 3.77 16.05 2.38
N ALA A 114 4.13 14.78 2.21
CA ALA A 114 4.56 14.26 0.91
C ALA A 114 3.44 14.29 -0.12
N ARG A 115 2.27 13.90 0.28
CA ARG A 115 1.16 13.59 -0.60
C ARG A 115 0.14 14.72 -0.72
N ASP A 116 -0.47 15.07 0.40
CA ASP A 116 -1.61 16.00 0.39
C ASP A 116 -1.14 17.46 0.28
N ARG A 117 0.09 17.74 0.71
CA ARG A 117 0.70 19.09 0.68
C ARG A 117 1.76 19.25 -0.40
N SER A 118 2.11 18.20 -1.14
CA SER A 118 3.18 18.19 -2.14
C SER A 118 4.50 18.79 -1.62
N ARG A 119 4.86 18.45 -0.37
CA ARG A 119 6.05 18.92 0.33
C ARG A 119 6.98 17.73 0.69
N PRO A 120 7.48 16.97 -0.30
CA PRO A 120 8.19 15.70 -0.05
C PRO A 120 9.53 15.88 0.64
N ALA A 121 10.16 17.04 0.51
CA ALA A 121 11.40 17.30 1.22
C ALA A 121 11.17 17.48 2.73
N GLU A 122 10.11 18.17 3.13
CA GLU A 122 9.73 18.29 4.54
C GLU A 122 9.27 16.94 5.10
N ALA A 123 8.57 16.14 4.27
CA ALA A 123 8.24 14.77 4.62
C ALA A 123 9.51 13.92 4.88
N TYR A 124 10.55 14.09 4.07
CA TYR A 124 11.85 13.45 4.31
C TYR A 124 12.43 13.85 5.67
N GLU A 125 12.39 15.15 6.00
CA GLU A 125 12.88 15.64 7.29
C GLU A 125 12.12 15.00 8.46
N VAL A 126 10.79 14.98 8.40
CA VAL A 126 9.96 14.36 9.44
C VAL A 126 10.29 12.88 9.59
N ALA A 127 10.34 12.12 8.48
CA ALA A 127 10.71 10.71 8.51
C ALA A 127 12.13 10.48 9.05
N TYR A 128 13.09 11.34 8.70
CA TYR A 128 14.46 11.27 9.20
C TYR A 128 14.53 11.52 10.71
N ARG A 129 13.82 12.53 11.22
CA ARG A 129 13.68 12.79 12.65
C ARG A 129 13.02 11.63 13.37
N THR A 130 11.99 11.02 12.77
CA THR A 130 11.29 9.86 13.33
C THR A 130 12.26 8.71 13.55
N VAL A 131 13.04 8.31 12.54
CA VAL A 131 14.06 7.25 12.68
C VAL A 131 15.08 7.55 13.79
N ARG A 132 15.40 8.83 14.01
CA ARG A 132 16.38 9.23 15.02
C ARG A 132 15.82 9.25 16.44
N ARG A 133 14.55 9.64 16.59
CA ARG A 133 13.87 9.82 17.88
C ARG A 133 13.33 8.52 18.45
N PHE A 134 12.72 7.69 17.61
CA PHE A 134 12.04 6.48 18.02
C PHE A 134 12.95 5.26 17.80
N ARG A 135 13.75 4.94 18.80
CA ARG A 135 14.74 3.84 18.76
C ARG A 135 14.41 2.67 19.69
N ALA A 136 13.35 2.78 20.49
CA ALA A 136 12.99 1.77 21.47
C ALA A 136 12.40 0.52 20.79
N ASP A 137 12.60 -0.66 21.41
CA ASP A 137 12.15 -1.95 20.89
C ASP A 137 10.64 -2.03 20.69
N ASP A 138 9.84 -1.31 21.48
CA ASP A 138 8.38 -1.29 21.41
C ASP A 138 7.83 -0.54 20.17
N GLU A 139 8.65 0.28 19.51
CA GLU A 139 8.30 1.04 18.31
C GLU A 139 9.13 0.65 17.07
N ALA A 140 9.72 -0.53 17.09
CA ALA A 140 10.56 -1.03 15.99
C ALA A 140 9.84 -1.02 14.64
N ARG A 141 8.54 -1.29 14.63
CA ARG A 141 7.70 -1.23 13.42
C ARG A 141 7.65 0.17 12.84
N CYS A 142 7.30 1.16 13.66
CA CYS A 142 7.18 2.55 13.22
C CYS A 142 8.54 3.10 12.74
N ALA A 143 9.64 2.79 13.42
CA ALA A 143 10.98 3.17 12.97
C ALA A 143 11.38 2.49 11.65
N SER A 144 10.92 1.26 11.40
CA SER A 144 11.10 0.56 10.13
C SER A 144 10.30 1.24 9.01
N GLU A 145 9.05 1.58 9.26
CA GLU A 145 8.21 2.32 8.32
C GLU A 145 8.80 3.70 7.98
N ALA A 146 9.35 4.41 8.98
CA ALA A 146 10.05 5.67 8.76
C ALA A 146 11.31 5.50 7.88
N ARG A 147 12.07 4.42 8.04
CA ARG A 147 13.21 4.10 7.15
C ARG A 147 12.74 3.81 5.72
N ARG A 148 11.62 3.12 5.54
CA ARG A 148 11.01 2.91 4.21
C ARG A 148 10.57 4.24 3.60
N ALA A 149 9.90 5.10 4.36
CA ALA A 149 9.54 6.43 3.90
C ALA A 149 10.76 7.24 3.45
N LEU A 150 11.88 7.15 4.18
CA LEU A 150 13.14 7.78 3.78
C LEU A 150 13.69 7.23 2.46
N ALA A 151 13.61 5.93 2.24
CA ALA A 151 14.06 5.32 0.98
C ALA A 151 13.21 5.83 -0.20
N VAL A 152 11.89 5.91 -0.01
CA VAL A 152 10.95 6.45 -1.00
C VAL A 152 11.20 7.94 -1.26
N LEU A 153 11.43 8.71 -0.21
CA LEU A 153 11.67 10.16 -0.29
C LEU A 153 13.13 10.52 -0.62
N ALA A 154 14.00 9.54 -0.86
CA ALA A 154 15.42 9.76 -1.14
C ALA A 154 15.72 10.77 -2.28
N PRO A 155 14.95 10.85 -3.37
CA PRO A 155 15.13 11.88 -4.41
C PRO A 155 14.93 13.31 -3.88
N HIS A 156 14.21 13.46 -2.78
CA HIS A 156 13.90 14.74 -2.14
C HIS A 156 14.75 15.00 -0.90
N ARG A 157 15.80 14.20 -0.71
CA ARG A 157 16.72 14.36 0.43
C ARG A 157 17.25 15.79 0.51
N PRO A 158 17.11 16.47 1.64
CA PRO A 158 17.69 17.78 1.88
C PRO A 158 19.21 17.77 1.74
N ASP A 159 19.80 18.95 1.66
CA ASP A 159 21.25 19.06 1.65
C ASP A 159 21.88 18.55 2.96
N GLU A 160 23.17 18.19 2.89
CA GLU A 160 23.90 17.65 4.04
C GLU A 160 24.05 18.63 5.21
N ALA A 161 23.96 19.94 4.96
CA ALA A 161 24.05 20.94 6.00
C ALA A 161 22.80 20.92 6.89
N LEU A 162 21.61 20.77 6.26
CA LEU A 162 20.34 20.65 6.99
C LEU A 162 20.27 19.33 7.77
N LEU A 163 20.69 18.20 7.16
CA LEU A 163 20.72 16.92 7.87
C LEU A 163 21.69 16.93 9.05
N ARG A 164 22.85 17.59 8.91
CA ARG A 164 23.77 17.81 10.03
C ARG A 164 23.19 18.71 11.10
N ALA A 165 22.41 19.73 10.72
CA ALA A 165 21.70 20.57 11.69
C ALA A 165 20.65 19.78 12.48
N ILE A 166 19.90 18.89 11.82
CA ILE A 166 18.97 17.95 12.47
C ILE A 166 19.72 16.99 13.41
N ASP A 167 20.88 16.49 13.00
CA ASP A 167 21.72 15.60 13.83
C ASP A 167 22.35 16.32 15.04
N ALA A 168 22.64 17.59 14.88
CA ALA A 168 23.24 18.44 15.91
C ALA A 168 22.19 19.07 16.84
N ASP A 169 20.91 18.99 16.51
CA ASP A 169 19.83 19.52 17.36
C ASP A 169 19.79 18.74 18.67
N PRO A 170 20.10 19.42 19.79
CA PRO A 170 20.15 18.81 21.11
C PRO A 170 18.75 18.57 21.69
N ALA A 171 17.68 18.40 20.96
CA ALA A 171 16.35 18.04 21.45
C ALA A 171 16.36 16.75 22.32
N ARG A 172 17.47 16.57 23.04
CA ARG A 172 17.69 15.75 24.24
C ARG A 172 17.47 16.53 25.54
N SER A 173 17.17 17.83 25.47
CA SER A 173 16.86 18.68 26.61
C SER A 173 15.88 19.77 26.13
N GLU A 174 14.87 20.01 26.94
CA GLU A 174 13.73 20.91 26.73
C GLU A 174 14.11 22.24 26.03
N PRO A 175 13.35 22.70 25.02
CA PRO A 175 13.56 24.00 24.42
C PRO A 175 13.01 25.08 25.36
N ASP A 176 13.86 26.01 25.75
CA ASP A 176 13.44 27.31 26.28
C ASP A 176 12.81 28.13 25.12
N PRO A 177 11.57 28.59 25.23
CA PRO A 177 10.87 29.26 24.11
C PRO A 177 11.34 30.70 23.84
N ALA A 178 12.48 31.16 24.34
CA ALA A 178 12.83 32.56 24.38
C ALA A 178 13.98 33.04 23.48
N GLU A 179 14.61 32.26 22.62
CA GLU A 179 15.64 32.83 21.74
C GLU A 179 15.43 32.40 20.25
N GLY A 180 15.09 33.45 19.47
CA GLY A 180 14.76 33.38 18.06
C GLY A 180 15.93 33.06 17.13
N SER A 181 16.21 31.77 16.98
CA SER A 181 16.78 31.26 15.74
C SER A 181 15.62 30.90 14.80
N PRO A 182 15.69 31.23 13.50
CA PRO A 182 14.65 30.82 12.59
C PRO A 182 14.55 29.29 12.64
N SER A 183 13.35 28.79 12.97
CA SER A 183 13.09 27.37 13.03
C SER A 183 13.50 26.73 11.69
N ALA A 184 13.93 25.48 11.70
CA ALA A 184 14.16 24.72 10.47
C ALA A 184 12.95 24.87 9.52
N LEU A 185 11.73 24.96 10.05
CA LEU A 185 10.49 25.26 9.32
C LEU A 185 10.54 26.61 8.56
N GLU A 186 11.13 27.67 9.13
CA GLU A 186 11.23 28.97 8.44
C GLU A 186 12.34 28.99 7.37
N ALA A 187 13.43 28.24 7.59
CA ALA A 187 14.45 28.01 6.54
C ALA A 187 13.84 27.20 5.37
N TRP A 188 12.96 26.27 5.67
CA TRP A 188 12.20 25.46 4.72
C TRP A 188 11.10 26.24 3.99
N ALA A 189 10.40 27.16 4.67
CA ALA A 189 9.41 28.04 4.05
C ALA A 189 10.00 28.88 2.90
N ARG A 190 11.33 29.11 2.90
CA ARG A 190 12.05 29.80 1.82
C ARG A 190 12.37 28.93 0.62
N LEU A 191 12.31 27.59 0.79
CA LEU A 191 12.51 26.62 -0.30
C LEU A 191 11.19 26.16 -0.92
N ARG A 192 10.06 26.74 -0.53
CA ARG A 192 8.74 26.43 -1.09
C ARG A 192 8.76 26.65 -2.60
N ARG A 193 8.61 25.56 -3.34
CA ARG A 193 8.20 25.63 -4.73
C ARG A 193 6.68 25.74 -4.76
N SER A 194 6.18 26.91 -5.09
CA SER A 194 4.75 27.21 -5.19
C SER A 194 4.09 26.65 -6.46
N ASP A 195 4.76 25.81 -7.22
CA ASP A 195 4.49 25.78 -8.65
C ASP A 195 4.33 24.36 -9.23
N GLY A 196 3.26 23.65 -8.83
CA GLY A 196 2.79 22.47 -9.54
C GLY A 196 3.58 21.16 -9.25
N VAL A 197 3.03 20.04 -9.67
CA VAL A 197 3.61 18.69 -9.55
C VAL A 197 4.86 18.59 -10.43
N GLU A 198 5.93 17.98 -9.92
CA GLU A 198 7.19 17.79 -10.65
C GLU A 198 7.47 16.31 -10.90
N VAL A 199 7.82 15.96 -12.13
CA VAL A 199 8.41 14.65 -12.44
C VAL A 199 9.83 14.64 -11.90
N VAL A 200 10.07 13.77 -10.94
CA VAL A 200 11.31 13.72 -10.14
C VAL A 200 12.17 12.50 -10.46
N GLY A 201 11.63 11.51 -11.17
CA GLY A 201 12.35 10.31 -11.56
C GLY A 201 11.80 9.64 -12.80
N LEU A 202 12.71 9.00 -13.56
CA LEU A 202 12.40 8.08 -14.64
C LEU A 202 13.30 6.86 -14.50
N THR A 203 12.69 5.69 -14.37
CA THR A 203 13.39 4.42 -14.26
C THR A 203 12.80 3.43 -15.26
N SER A 204 13.64 2.62 -15.89
CA SER A 204 13.18 1.49 -16.69
C SER A 204 13.74 0.19 -16.12
N PHE A 205 12.94 -0.86 -16.16
CA PHE A 205 13.28 -2.23 -15.80
C PHE A 205 13.11 -3.09 -17.05
N GLY A 206 14.01 -4.03 -17.24
CA GLY A 206 14.09 -4.92 -18.39
C GLY A 206 15.47 -4.81 -19.04
N GLU A 207 16.23 -5.91 -19.03
CA GLU A 207 17.49 -6.03 -19.76
C GLU A 207 17.22 -6.01 -21.27
N PRO A 208 18.12 -5.47 -22.11
CA PRO A 208 17.97 -5.52 -23.55
C PRO A 208 17.71 -6.95 -24.04
N GLY A 209 16.60 -7.15 -24.77
CA GLY A 209 16.15 -8.46 -25.25
C GLY A 209 15.25 -9.23 -24.26
N ALA A 210 14.94 -8.66 -23.10
CA ALA A 210 13.95 -9.26 -22.19
C ALA A 210 12.55 -9.28 -22.82
N ALA A 211 11.72 -10.24 -22.38
CA ALA A 211 10.36 -10.45 -22.89
C ALA A 211 9.39 -9.32 -22.51
N SER A 212 9.71 -8.50 -21.51
CA SER A 212 8.90 -7.36 -21.10
C SER A 212 9.79 -6.21 -20.61
N ALA A 213 9.22 -5.01 -20.57
CA ALA A 213 9.81 -3.83 -19.98
C ALA A 213 8.81 -3.15 -19.05
N ARG A 214 9.31 -2.45 -18.04
CA ARG A 214 8.52 -1.57 -17.17
C ARG A 214 9.16 -0.19 -17.15
N VAL A 215 8.36 0.84 -17.28
CA VAL A 215 8.78 2.24 -17.10
C VAL A 215 8.07 2.79 -15.88
N VAL A 216 8.82 3.41 -15.00
CA VAL A 216 8.28 4.08 -13.79
C VAL A 216 8.64 5.55 -13.86
N VAL A 217 7.64 6.39 -13.91
CA VAL A 217 7.76 7.86 -13.81
C VAL A 217 7.33 8.25 -12.41
N THR A 218 8.25 8.78 -11.61
CA THR A 218 7.98 9.21 -10.23
C THR A 218 7.70 10.69 -10.20
N LEU A 219 6.66 11.09 -9.47
CA LEU A 219 6.25 12.47 -9.28
C LEU A 219 6.25 12.82 -7.78
N ASP A 220 6.41 14.10 -7.48
CA ASP A 220 6.36 14.63 -6.11
C ASP A 220 4.94 14.98 -5.63
N GLY A 221 3.93 14.75 -6.48
CA GLY A 221 2.52 14.97 -6.17
C GLY A 221 1.61 14.22 -7.15
N VAL A 222 0.33 14.21 -6.87
CA VAL A 222 -0.70 13.57 -7.69
C VAL A 222 -1.05 14.46 -8.89
N THR A 223 -1.17 13.88 -10.07
CA THR A 223 -1.69 14.54 -11.27
C THR A 223 -2.65 13.62 -12.01
N GLU A 224 -3.48 14.20 -12.86
CA GLU A 224 -4.30 13.43 -13.79
C GLU A 224 -3.41 12.70 -14.81
N LEU A 225 -3.95 11.65 -15.41
CA LEU A 225 -3.29 10.86 -16.44
C LEU A 225 -4.11 10.89 -17.71
N ASP A 226 -3.48 11.29 -18.79
CA ASP A 226 -4.01 11.14 -20.14
C ASP A 226 -3.18 10.11 -20.90
N THR A 227 -3.83 9.24 -21.67
CA THR A 227 -3.11 8.26 -22.48
C THR A 227 -3.60 8.33 -23.93
N GLU A 228 -2.66 8.38 -24.86
CA GLU A 228 -2.93 8.38 -26.30
C GLU A 228 -2.06 7.35 -27.01
N ALA A 229 -2.68 6.46 -27.78
CA ALA A 229 -1.96 5.51 -28.63
C ALA A 229 -1.87 6.05 -30.06
N LEU A 230 -0.66 6.28 -30.53
CA LEU A 230 -0.37 6.75 -31.89
C LEU A 230 0.06 5.56 -32.77
N ALA A 231 -0.65 5.34 -33.86
CA ALA A 231 -0.29 4.31 -34.84
C ALA A 231 1.03 4.67 -35.57
N SER A 232 1.73 3.65 -36.04
CA SER A 232 2.88 3.87 -36.95
C SER A 232 2.40 4.40 -38.31
N ASP A 233 3.14 5.36 -38.84
CA ASP A 233 2.94 5.86 -40.22
C ASP A 233 4.00 5.34 -41.21
N GLY A 234 4.82 4.39 -40.76
CA GLY A 234 5.91 3.78 -41.55
C GLY A 234 7.27 4.45 -41.37
N GLU A 235 7.32 5.73 -41.04
CA GLU A 235 8.57 6.45 -40.71
C GLU A 235 8.74 6.61 -39.20
N VAL A 236 7.61 6.74 -38.48
CA VAL A 236 7.56 6.90 -37.03
C VAL A 236 7.03 5.61 -36.41
N PRO A 237 7.72 5.04 -35.41
CA PRO A 237 7.23 3.85 -34.74
C PRO A 237 5.88 4.12 -34.03
N ARG A 238 5.13 3.08 -33.79
CA ARG A 238 3.95 3.15 -32.92
C ARG A 238 4.35 3.71 -31.56
N ARG A 239 3.52 4.55 -30.98
CA ARG A 239 3.79 5.21 -29.69
C ARG A 239 2.63 5.10 -28.73
N LEU A 240 2.97 4.94 -27.48
CA LEU A 240 2.10 5.31 -26.37
C LEU A 240 2.58 6.65 -25.83
N VAL A 241 1.69 7.61 -25.69
CA VAL A 241 1.96 8.90 -25.05
C VAL A 241 1.18 8.94 -23.74
N VAL A 242 1.87 9.17 -22.64
CA VAL A 242 1.28 9.40 -21.32
C VAL A 242 1.44 10.89 -21.01
N GLY A 243 0.33 11.60 -20.93
CA GLY A 243 0.24 13.00 -20.55
C GLY A 243 0.11 13.15 -19.04
N LEU A 244 0.82 14.11 -18.47
CA LEU A 244 0.81 14.49 -17.06
C LEU A 244 0.47 15.98 -16.98
N PRO A 245 -0.84 16.35 -17.04
CA PRO A 245 -1.27 17.75 -17.11
C PRO A 245 -0.77 18.55 -15.90
N GLY A 246 -0.29 19.77 -16.16
CA GLY A 246 0.22 20.66 -15.13
C GLY A 246 1.53 20.24 -14.46
N ALA A 247 2.06 19.07 -14.76
CA ALA A 247 3.34 18.63 -14.23
C ALA A 247 4.51 19.35 -14.90
N ARG A 248 5.64 19.47 -14.18
CA ARG A 248 6.90 20.02 -14.66
C ARG A 248 7.97 18.95 -14.68
N LEU A 249 8.97 19.14 -15.51
CA LEU A 249 10.09 18.22 -15.60
C LEU A 249 11.27 18.76 -14.78
N ARG A 250 11.73 17.98 -13.82
CA ARG A 250 12.91 18.32 -13.02
C ARG A 250 14.14 18.41 -13.92
N SER A 251 14.95 19.45 -13.70
CA SER A 251 16.22 19.59 -14.40
C SER A 251 17.17 18.43 -14.09
N GLY A 252 17.84 17.92 -15.14
CA GLY A 252 18.80 16.82 -15.00
C GLY A 252 18.22 15.42 -15.22
N LEU A 253 16.92 15.28 -15.42
CA LEU A 253 16.35 14.02 -15.87
C LEU A 253 16.67 13.79 -17.36
N PRO A 254 16.87 12.52 -17.78
CA PRO A 254 17.13 12.22 -19.18
C PRO A 254 15.89 12.52 -20.03
N SER A 255 16.04 13.29 -21.10
CA SER A 255 14.97 13.54 -22.06
C SER A 255 14.68 12.33 -22.96
N SER A 256 15.59 11.34 -22.98
CA SER A 256 15.45 10.11 -23.75
C SER A 256 16.24 8.98 -23.10
N LEU A 257 15.60 7.81 -22.98
CA LEU A 257 16.16 6.60 -22.41
C LEU A 257 15.95 5.42 -23.38
N PRO A 258 17.00 4.83 -23.98
CA PRO A 258 16.89 3.60 -24.74
C PRO A 258 16.62 2.43 -23.80
N VAL A 259 15.74 1.50 -24.18
CA VAL A 259 15.35 0.34 -23.37
C VAL A 259 15.68 -0.98 -24.09
N GLY A 260 15.07 -1.24 -25.26
CA GLY A 260 15.35 -2.44 -26.07
C GLY A 260 14.81 -3.74 -25.48
N ALA A 261 13.74 -3.69 -24.69
CA ALA A 261 13.12 -4.83 -24.01
C ALA A 261 11.60 -4.84 -24.22
N GLY A 262 10.99 -6.01 -24.30
CA GLY A 262 9.53 -6.19 -24.29
C GLY A 262 8.79 -5.52 -25.46
N GLY A 263 9.48 -5.16 -26.53
CA GLY A 263 8.89 -4.33 -27.59
C GLY A 263 8.92 -2.83 -27.30
N LEU A 264 9.54 -2.38 -26.21
CA LEU A 264 9.83 -0.98 -25.92
C LEU A 264 11.22 -0.63 -26.42
N GLU A 265 11.33 0.24 -27.43
CA GLU A 265 12.61 0.67 -27.97
C GLU A 265 13.19 1.82 -27.15
N ARG A 266 12.37 2.81 -26.81
CA ARG A 266 12.81 4.07 -26.21
C ARG A 266 11.70 4.74 -25.43
N VAL A 267 12.08 5.39 -24.34
CA VAL A 267 11.23 6.36 -23.61
C VAL A 267 11.76 7.76 -23.87
N ARG A 268 10.86 8.72 -24.09
CA ARG A 268 11.20 10.15 -24.22
C ARG A 268 10.32 10.95 -23.27
N MET A 269 10.90 12.01 -22.72
CA MET A 269 10.15 12.98 -21.93
C MET A 269 10.29 14.37 -22.53
N ALA A 270 9.20 15.10 -22.62
CA ALA A 270 9.15 16.49 -23.03
C ALA A 270 8.15 17.26 -22.15
N ALA A 271 8.44 18.51 -21.87
CA ALA A 271 7.54 19.42 -21.16
C ALA A 271 7.14 20.57 -22.06
N ASP A 272 5.88 21.00 -21.94
CA ASP A 272 5.34 22.21 -22.56
C ASP A 272 4.41 22.94 -21.57
N ASP A 273 3.71 23.95 -22.04
CA ASP A 273 2.79 24.76 -21.19
C ASP A 273 1.61 23.95 -20.63
N ALA A 274 1.28 22.81 -21.22
CA ALA A 274 0.20 21.93 -20.78
C ALA A 274 0.65 20.92 -19.72
N GLY A 275 1.95 20.60 -19.65
CA GLY A 275 2.49 19.63 -18.70
C GLY A 275 3.67 18.83 -19.25
N VAL A 276 3.87 17.63 -18.70
CA VAL A 276 4.89 16.68 -19.15
C VAL A 276 4.26 15.59 -20.00
N ARG A 277 4.91 15.23 -21.08
CA ARG A 277 4.55 14.07 -21.92
C ARG A 277 5.66 13.05 -21.89
N VAL A 278 5.29 11.81 -21.58
CA VAL A 278 6.15 10.64 -21.63
C VAL A 278 5.76 9.81 -22.85
N SER A 279 6.63 9.70 -23.82
CA SER A 279 6.38 8.99 -25.08
C SER A 279 7.21 7.71 -25.11
N LEU A 280 6.55 6.58 -25.32
CA LEU A 280 7.14 5.25 -25.44
C LEU A 280 7.11 4.83 -26.90
N ASP A 281 8.28 4.68 -27.54
CA ASP A 281 8.39 4.13 -28.89
C ASP A 281 8.29 2.60 -28.82
N LEU A 282 7.32 2.05 -29.53
CA LEU A 282 6.95 0.63 -29.44
C LEU A 282 7.27 -0.09 -30.75
N ALA A 283 7.95 -1.23 -30.67
CA ALA A 283 8.19 -2.13 -31.79
C ALA A 283 7.04 -3.15 -31.94
N GLY A 284 6.66 -3.45 -33.17
CA GLY A 284 5.66 -4.46 -33.47
C GLY A 284 4.32 -4.27 -32.76
N ASP A 285 3.72 -5.37 -32.35
CA ASP A 285 2.40 -5.41 -31.68
C ASP A 285 2.52 -5.41 -30.16
N ALA A 286 3.46 -4.66 -29.60
CA ALA A 286 3.62 -4.58 -28.15
C ALA A 286 2.31 -4.11 -27.47
N SER A 287 1.88 -4.83 -26.44
CA SER A 287 0.81 -4.40 -25.54
C SER A 287 1.35 -3.50 -24.45
N THR A 288 0.54 -2.56 -24.00
CA THR A 288 0.91 -1.62 -22.93
C THR A 288 -0.16 -1.60 -21.88
N ASN A 289 0.25 -1.57 -20.60
CA ASN A 289 -0.63 -1.39 -19.46
C ASN A 289 -0.14 -0.19 -18.66
N VAL A 290 -1.01 0.82 -18.50
CA VAL A 290 -0.69 2.08 -17.77
C VAL A 290 -1.52 2.14 -16.50
N TYR A 291 -0.87 2.41 -15.39
CA TYR A 291 -1.53 2.59 -14.10
C TYR A 291 -0.72 3.49 -13.19
N ALA A 292 -1.38 4.05 -12.16
CA ALA A 292 -0.74 4.85 -11.14
C ALA A 292 -0.60 4.06 -9.84
N LEU A 293 0.50 4.31 -9.14
CA LEU A 293 0.73 3.89 -7.76
C LEU A 293 0.92 5.14 -6.91
N GLU A 294 0.38 5.12 -5.72
CA GLU A 294 0.51 6.23 -4.77
C GLU A 294 1.59 5.93 -3.72
N SER A 295 2.11 6.98 -3.09
CA SER A 295 3.10 6.92 -2.01
C SER A 295 4.47 6.30 -2.37
N PRO A 296 5.34 6.98 -3.14
CA PRO A 296 5.12 8.23 -3.87
C PRO A 296 4.23 8.01 -5.09
N PHE A 297 3.70 9.09 -5.64
CA PHE A 297 2.92 8.99 -6.86
C PHE A 297 3.83 8.57 -8.03
N ARG A 298 3.49 7.46 -8.65
CA ARG A 298 4.24 6.88 -9.75
C ARG A 298 3.29 6.48 -10.87
N VAL A 299 3.65 6.85 -12.07
CA VAL A 299 3.01 6.31 -13.27
C VAL A 299 3.85 5.15 -13.75
N VAL A 300 3.24 4.00 -13.84
CA VAL A 300 3.87 2.76 -14.29
C VAL A 300 3.33 2.39 -15.65
N VAL A 301 4.23 2.08 -16.58
CA VAL A 301 3.88 1.56 -17.89
C VAL A 301 4.59 0.23 -18.10
N ASP A 302 3.81 -0.84 -18.14
CA ASP A 302 4.30 -2.16 -18.53
C ASP A 302 4.15 -2.35 -20.03
N VAL A 303 5.20 -2.87 -20.66
CA VAL A 303 5.26 -3.14 -22.09
C VAL A 303 5.69 -4.59 -22.30
N ALA A 304 4.89 -5.34 -23.06
CA ALA A 304 5.18 -6.72 -23.44
C ALA A 304 4.72 -6.97 -24.88
N PRO A 305 5.27 -7.96 -25.61
CA PRO A 305 4.73 -8.37 -26.89
C PRO A 305 3.22 -8.70 -26.76
N SER A 306 2.41 -8.22 -27.69
CA SER A 306 0.99 -8.52 -27.69
C SER A 306 0.80 -10.03 -27.81
N ARG A 307 0.16 -10.61 -26.81
CA ARG A 307 -0.25 -12.02 -26.80
C ARG A 307 -1.71 -12.12 -27.20
N VAL A 308 -2.08 -11.59 -28.37
CA VAL A 308 -3.38 -11.92 -28.94
C VAL A 308 -3.29 -13.38 -29.39
N PRO A 309 -4.02 -14.33 -28.76
CA PRO A 309 -4.05 -15.69 -29.24
C PRO A 309 -4.60 -15.66 -30.68
N GLU A 310 -3.87 -16.24 -31.62
CA GLU A 310 -4.44 -16.43 -32.96
C GLU A 310 -5.73 -17.28 -32.84
N PRO A 311 -6.83 -16.92 -33.52
CA PRO A 311 -8.05 -17.70 -33.47
C PRO A 311 -7.76 -19.16 -33.86
N GLY A 312 -7.95 -20.10 -32.94
CA GLY A 312 -7.67 -21.51 -33.13
C GLY A 312 -6.37 -22.04 -32.53
N THR A 313 -5.57 -21.19 -31.88
CA THR A 313 -4.46 -21.66 -31.05
C THR A 313 -5.07 -22.33 -29.79
N PRO A 314 -4.72 -23.60 -29.48
CA PRO A 314 -5.14 -24.21 -28.22
C PRO A 314 -4.70 -23.35 -27.06
N ALA A 315 -5.53 -23.28 -26.01
CA ALA A 315 -5.17 -22.61 -24.78
C ALA A 315 -3.75 -23.07 -24.38
N ARG A 316 -2.85 -22.12 -24.13
CA ARG A 316 -1.45 -22.42 -23.85
C ARG A 316 -1.40 -23.21 -22.56
N SER A 317 -0.80 -24.40 -22.60
CA SER A 317 -0.55 -25.18 -21.39
C SER A 317 0.27 -24.34 -20.39
N LEU A 318 -0.08 -24.45 -19.11
CA LEU A 318 0.64 -23.80 -18.01
C LEU A 318 2.11 -24.23 -18.04
N GLY A 319 3.01 -23.31 -18.33
CA GLY A 319 4.44 -23.59 -18.47
C GLY A 319 5.32 -22.91 -17.41
N LEU A 320 4.88 -21.75 -16.89
CA LEU A 320 5.65 -20.95 -15.93
C LEU A 320 4.74 -20.31 -14.89
N VAL A 321 4.96 -20.66 -13.64
CA VAL A 321 4.29 -20.09 -12.46
C VAL A 321 5.25 -19.19 -11.70
N LEU A 322 4.83 -17.98 -11.34
CA LEU A 322 5.50 -17.20 -10.32
C LEU A 322 4.72 -17.28 -9.01
N LEU A 323 5.38 -17.80 -7.97
CA LEU A 323 4.90 -17.75 -6.60
C LEU A 323 5.49 -16.53 -5.89
N ASP A 324 4.67 -15.83 -5.15
CA ASP A 324 5.05 -14.65 -4.42
C ASP A 324 4.77 -14.83 -2.92
N PRO A 325 5.77 -15.26 -2.13
CA PRO A 325 5.64 -15.24 -0.67
C PRO A 325 5.55 -13.80 -0.18
N GLY A 326 4.42 -13.40 0.39
CA GLY A 326 4.22 -12.05 0.90
C GLY A 326 5.26 -11.65 1.94
N HIS A 327 5.50 -10.33 2.09
CA HIS A 327 6.43 -9.75 3.07
C HIS A 327 7.88 -10.18 2.87
N GLY A 328 8.70 -10.09 3.93
CA GLY A 328 10.12 -10.51 3.95
C GLY A 328 11.08 -9.39 4.35
N GLY A 329 12.25 -9.74 4.88
CA GLY A 329 13.23 -8.81 5.40
C GLY A 329 12.69 -7.99 6.58
N ASP A 330 12.74 -6.67 6.48
CA ASP A 330 12.20 -5.78 7.52
C ASP A 330 10.67 -5.76 7.58
N ASP A 331 9.98 -6.34 6.60
CA ASP A 331 8.53 -6.49 6.58
C ASP A 331 8.12 -7.88 7.06
N TYR A 332 7.77 -7.97 8.33
CA TYR A 332 7.35 -9.24 8.95
C TYR A 332 5.89 -9.63 8.65
N GLY A 333 5.11 -8.73 8.04
CA GLY A 333 3.67 -8.92 7.90
C GLY A 333 2.94 -8.96 9.26
N ALA A 334 1.85 -9.69 9.33
CA ALA A 334 1.11 -9.90 10.57
C ALA A 334 1.95 -10.68 11.60
N ARG A 335 1.75 -10.35 12.86
CA ARG A 335 2.38 -11.01 14.00
C ARG A 335 1.32 -11.42 15.00
N ALA A 336 1.24 -12.70 15.29
CA ALA A 336 0.30 -13.23 16.27
C ALA A 336 0.86 -14.50 16.93
N PHE A 337 0.64 -14.68 18.21
CA PHE A 337 1.02 -15.88 18.96
C PHE A 337 2.50 -16.30 18.77
N GLY A 338 3.42 -15.34 18.56
CA GLY A 338 4.83 -15.60 18.31
C GLY A 338 5.15 -16.15 16.91
N LEU A 339 4.22 -16.04 15.96
CA LEU A 339 4.39 -16.33 14.54
C LEU A 339 4.56 -15.04 13.76
N HIS A 340 5.36 -15.06 12.69
CA HIS A 340 5.50 -13.99 11.71
C HIS A 340 4.97 -14.46 10.36
N GLU A 341 4.21 -13.60 9.69
CA GLU A 341 3.63 -13.93 8.40
C GLU A 341 4.71 -14.20 7.35
N ALA A 342 5.77 -13.36 7.31
CA ALA A 342 6.87 -13.49 6.36
C ALA A 342 7.53 -14.88 6.38
N ASP A 343 7.73 -15.45 7.57
CA ASP A 343 8.33 -16.78 7.73
C ASP A 343 7.42 -17.88 7.18
N LEU A 344 6.12 -17.76 7.49
CA LEU A 344 5.12 -18.77 7.12
C LEU A 344 4.78 -18.73 5.64
N THR A 345 4.67 -17.54 5.04
CA THR A 345 4.42 -17.39 3.60
C THR A 345 5.55 -17.97 2.78
N LEU A 346 6.81 -17.75 3.21
CA LEU A 346 7.98 -18.36 2.58
C LEU A 346 7.97 -19.88 2.69
N ASP A 347 7.74 -20.43 3.89
CA ASP A 347 7.68 -21.89 4.10
C ASP A 347 6.55 -22.54 3.27
N ILE A 348 5.35 -21.92 3.24
CA ILE A 348 4.23 -22.41 2.44
C ILE A 348 4.56 -22.34 0.94
N ALA A 349 5.11 -21.23 0.44
CA ALA A 349 5.46 -21.09 -0.97
C ALA A 349 6.51 -22.10 -1.43
N MET A 350 7.52 -22.39 -0.60
CA MET A 350 8.51 -23.45 -0.88
C MET A 350 7.86 -24.83 -0.99
N ARG A 351 6.88 -25.13 -0.13
CA ARG A 351 6.11 -26.39 -0.18
C ARG A 351 5.21 -26.44 -1.40
N VAL A 352 4.57 -25.30 -1.78
CA VAL A 352 3.77 -25.19 -3.02
C VAL A 352 4.65 -25.50 -4.23
N ARG A 353 5.84 -24.88 -4.32
CA ARG A 353 6.82 -25.18 -5.38
C ARG A 353 7.15 -26.68 -5.45
N SER A 354 7.44 -27.27 -4.31
CA SER A 354 7.78 -28.71 -4.25
C SER A 354 6.60 -29.58 -4.70
N SER A 355 5.39 -29.26 -4.28
CA SER A 355 4.17 -29.98 -4.65
C SER A 355 3.85 -29.84 -6.14
N LEU A 356 3.98 -28.61 -6.69
CA LEU A 356 3.78 -28.33 -8.12
C LEU A 356 4.75 -29.12 -9.00
N LEU A 357 6.04 -29.13 -8.65
CA LEU A 357 7.06 -29.88 -9.40
C LEU A 357 6.85 -31.40 -9.32
N ALA A 358 6.22 -31.89 -8.24
CA ALA A 358 5.83 -33.29 -8.14
C ALA A 358 4.60 -33.64 -9.00
N LEU A 359 3.61 -32.72 -9.11
CA LEU A 359 2.38 -32.88 -9.91
C LEU A 359 2.66 -32.68 -11.41
N ALA A 360 3.47 -31.68 -11.75
CA ALA A 360 3.79 -31.29 -13.11
C ALA A 360 5.31 -31.07 -13.27
N PRO A 361 6.10 -32.12 -13.52
CA PRO A 361 7.57 -32.04 -13.55
C PRO A 361 8.13 -31.11 -14.63
N ASP A 362 7.40 -30.89 -15.71
CA ASP A 362 7.80 -30.00 -16.81
C ASP A 362 7.48 -28.52 -16.54
N LEU A 363 6.75 -28.23 -15.46
CA LEU A 363 6.39 -26.88 -15.06
C LEU A 363 7.60 -26.14 -14.49
N ARG A 364 7.80 -24.92 -14.93
CA ARG A 364 8.77 -24.01 -14.32
C ARG A 364 8.10 -23.25 -13.18
N VAL A 365 8.68 -23.29 -12.00
CA VAL A 365 8.17 -22.58 -10.82
C VAL A 365 9.28 -21.67 -10.30
N ILE A 366 9.05 -20.37 -10.36
CA ILE A 366 9.95 -19.31 -9.87
C ILE A 366 9.29 -18.64 -8.66
N MET A 367 10.09 -18.10 -7.77
CA MET A 367 9.61 -17.37 -6.59
C MET A 367 10.13 -15.95 -6.61
N THR A 368 9.37 -14.98 -6.08
CA THR A 368 9.82 -13.59 -5.95
C THR A 368 10.94 -13.45 -4.92
N ARG A 369 10.96 -14.30 -3.90
CA ARG A 369 12.04 -14.46 -2.92
C ARG A 369 12.14 -15.92 -2.49
N GLU A 370 13.37 -16.38 -2.19
CA GLU A 370 13.65 -17.73 -1.71
C GLU A 370 14.27 -17.73 -0.30
N ASP A 371 14.42 -16.56 0.27
CA ASP A 371 14.94 -16.32 1.62
C ASP A 371 14.18 -15.16 2.29
N ASP A 372 14.66 -14.71 3.46
CA ASP A 372 14.07 -13.58 4.20
C ASP A 372 14.57 -12.24 3.64
N THR A 373 14.30 -11.99 2.36
CA THR A 373 14.62 -10.73 1.66
C THR A 373 13.36 -9.91 1.44
N PHE A 374 13.44 -8.60 1.64
CA PHE A 374 12.36 -7.67 1.27
C PHE A 374 12.30 -7.48 -0.24
N VAL A 375 11.10 -7.66 -0.80
CA VAL A 375 10.78 -7.35 -2.20
C VAL A 375 9.60 -6.39 -2.22
N SER A 376 9.72 -5.24 -2.88
CA SER A 376 8.63 -4.26 -2.93
C SER A 376 7.44 -4.78 -3.76
N LEU A 377 6.23 -4.27 -3.49
CA LEU A 377 5.01 -4.71 -4.19
C LEU A 377 5.13 -4.57 -5.71
N GLU A 378 5.77 -3.47 -6.17
CA GLU A 378 5.99 -3.21 -7.58
C GLU A 378 6.97 -4.20 -8.22
N GLN A 379 8.01 -4.57 -7.49
CA GLN A 379 9.00 -5.54 -7.98
C GLN A 379 8.38 -6.91 -8.18
N ARG A 380 7.44 -7.33 -7.32
CA ARG A 380 6.77 -8.64 -7.40
C ARG A 380 6.03 -8.82 -8.73
N ALA A 381 5.12 -7.90 -9.06
CA ALA A 381 4.42 -7.92 -10.35
C ALA A 381 5.38 -7.69 -11.53
N ALA A 382 6.42 -6.84 -11.37
CA ALA A 382 7.43 -6.63 -12.40
C ALA A 382 8.19 -7.92 -12.73
N MET A 383 8.56 -8.71 -11.74
CA MET A 383 9.21 -10.01 -11.94
C MET A 383 8.32 -10.97 -12.74
N ALA A 384 7.00 -11.05 -12.38
CA ALA A 384 6.04 -11.86 -13.12
C ALA A 384 6.01 -11.50 -14.61
N ASN A 385 5.93 -10.21 -14.91
CA ASN A 385 5.89 -9.70 -16.28
C ASN A 385 7.23 -9.97 -17.01
N ALA A 386 8.37 -9.69 -16.35
CA ALA A 386 9.70 -9.82 -16.94
C ALA A 386 10.02 -11.27 -17.36
N ILE A 387 9.64 -12.26 -16.55
CA ILE A 387 9.85 -13.68 -16.88
C ILE A 387 8.76 -14.24 -17.81
N GLY A 388 7.70 -13.47 -18.06
CA GLY A 388 6.56 -13.90 -18.86
C GLY A 388 5.80 -15.05 -18.20
N ALA A 389 5.54 -14.97 -16.91
CA ALA A 389 4.78 -15.98 -16.18
C ALA A 389 3.39 -16.19 -16.80
N ASP A 390 2.91 -17.43 -16.78
CA ASP A 390 1.55 -17.75 -17.24
C ASP A 390 0.51 -17.47 -16.16
N VAL A 391 0.90 -17.61 -14.87
CA VAL A 391 0.10 -17.22 -13.71
C VAL A 391 0.98 -16.63 -12.61
N PHE A 392 0.41 -15.74 -11.81
CA PHE A 392 1.03 -15.11 -10.64
C PHE A 392 0.20 -15.39 -9.39
N VAL A 393 0.79 -16.00 -8.38
CA VAL A 393 0.11 -16.37 -7.13
C VAL A 393 0.86 -15.78 -5.93
N SER A 394 0.28 -14.74 -5.33
CA SER A 394 0.76 -14.16 -4.08
C SER A 394 0.15 -14.89 -2.89
N ILE A 395 0.97 -15.26 -1.89
CA ILE A 395 0.60 -16.08 -0.75
C ILE A 395 0.77 -15.28 0.53
N HIS A 396 -0.33 -15.13 1.26
CA HIS A 396 -0.47 -14.37 2.49
C HIS A 396 -1.20 -15.16 3.57
N LEU A 397 -1.22 -14.65 4.80
CA LEU A 397 -1.96 -15.17 5.93
C LEU A 397 -2.74 -14.05 6.61
N ASN A 398 -4.05 -14.15 6.55
CA ASN A 398 -4.95 -13.11 7.03
C ASN A 398 -4.79 -12.83 8.52
N ALA A 399 -5.04 -11.60 8.92
CA ALA A 399 -5.08 -11.17 10.30
C ALA A 399 -6.12 -10.07 10.48
N ALA A 400 -6.60 -9.89 11.70
CA ALA A 400 -7.47 -8.79 12.09
C ALA A 400 -6.94 -8.15 13.38
N ASP A 401 -7.10 -6.83 13.50
CA ASP A 401 -6.72 -6.09 14.69
C ASP A 401 -7.66 -6.38 15.87
N GLU A 402 -8.91 -6.76 15.56
CA GLU A 402 -9.92 -7.14 16.54
C GLU A 402 -10.29 -8.62 16.45
N PRO A 403 -10.78 -9.23 17.55
CA PRO A 403 -11.26 -10.61 17.52
C PRO A 403 -12.35 -10.81 16.47
N VAL A 404 -12.19 -11.82 15.63
CA VAL A 404 -13.18 -12.21 14.62
C VAL A 404 -13.85 -13.53 15.01
N ASP A 405 -15.14 -13.65 14.72
CA ASP A 405 -15.90 -14.86 15.02
C ASP A 405 -15.39 -16.07 14.23
N HIS A 406 -14.98 -15.83 12.99
CA HIS A 406 -14.50 -16.86 12.09
C HIS A 406 -13.23 -16.39 11.34
N GLY A 407 -12.19 -17.20 11.38
CA GLY A 407 -11.00 -17.08 10.53
C GLY A 407 -11.27 -17.57 9.11
N GLY A 408 -10.38 -18.42 8.60
CA GLY A 408 -10.56 -19.17 7.35
C GLY A 408 -9.81 -18.62 6.15
N ILE A 409 -10.10 -19.17 4.98
CA ILE A 409 -9.42 -18.93 3.73
C ILE A 409 -10.19 -17.93 2.88
N THR A 410 -9.47 -17.00 2.26
CA THR A 410 -10.00 -16.10 1.21
C THR A 410 -9.04 -16.10 0.03
N THR A 411 -9.55 -16.07 -1.18
CA THR A 411 -8.73 -15.83 -2.38
C THR A 411 -9.20 -14.57 -3.07
N PHE A 412 -8.30 -13.68 -3.42
CA PHE A 412 -8.62 -12.39 -3.99
C PHE A 412 -8.17 -12.27 -5.44
N VAL A 413 -9.00 -11.62 -6.25
CA VAL A 413 -8.69 -11.12 -7.59
C VAL A 413 -8.63 -9.60 -7.58
N LEU A 414 -7.88 -9.01 -8.51
CA LEU A 414 -7.79 -7.56 -8.65
C LEU A 414 -9.07 -7.03 -9.31
N ASP A 415 -9.93 -6.42 -8.52
CA ASP A 415 -11.14 -5.76 -9.00
C ASP A 415 -11.64 -4.78 -7.92
N THR A 416 -12.58 -3.92 -8.29
CA THR A 416 -13.22 -2.99 -7.36
C THR A 416 -14.10 -3.74 -6.36
N THR A 417 -14.19 -3.22 -5.14
CA THR A 417 -15.02 -3.81 -4.08
C THR A 417 -15.67 -2.74 -3.22
N ASN A 418 -16.85 -3.05 -2.68
CA ASN A 418 -17.51 -2.30 -1.63
C ASN A 418 -17.48 -3.05 -0.28
N ASP A 419 -16.77 -4.18 -0.21
CA ASP A 419 -16.62 -4.96 1.01
C ASP A 419 -15.59 -4.29 1.93
N ARG A 420 -16.07 -3.78 3.08
CA ARG A 420 -15.22 -3.08 4.06
C ARG A 420 -14.09 -3.94 4.61
N SER A 421 -14.31 -5.25 4.74
CA SER A 421 -13.25 -6.14 5.23
C SER A 421 -12.16 -6.31 4.18
N ALA A 422 -12.52 -6.42 2.91
CA ALA A 422 -11.59 -6.49 1.80
C ALA A 422 -10.82 -5.17 1.60
N LEU A 423 -11.48 -4.02 1.77
CA LEU A 423 -10.84 -2.70 1.71
C LEU A 423 -9.81 -2.52 2.82
N ARG A 424 -10.14 -2.89 4.08
CA ARG A 424 -9.19 -2.81 5.21
C ARG A 424 -7.98 -3.74 5.00
N LEU A 425 -8.24 -4.96 4.53
CA LEU A 425 -7.18 -5.91 4.24
C LEU A 425 -6.26 -5.37 3.12
N ALA A 426 -6.83 -4.91 2.01
CA ALA A 426 -6.06 -4.32 0.92
C ALA A 426 -5.24 -3.10 1.38
N ALA A 427 -5.81 -2.24 2.23
CA ALA A 427 -5.10 -1.10 2.81
C ALA A 427 -3.90 -1.54 3.65
N ARG A 428 -4.07 -2.59 4.48
CA ARG A 428 -2.98 -3.15 5.29
C ARG A 428 -1.86 -3.71 4.42
N GLU A 429 -2.21 -4.57 3.44
CA GLU A 429 -1.22 -5.19 2.55
C GLU A 429 -0.54 -4.18 1.62
N ASN A 430 -1.26 -3.15 1.19
CA ASN A 430 -0.68 -2.06 0.40
C ASN A 430 0.17 -1.09 1.23
N GLY A 431 0.11 -1.14 2.57
CA GLY A 431 0.74 -0.16 3.45
C GLY A 431 0.12 1.24 3.33
N THR A 432 -1.19 1.31 3.04
CA THR A 432 -1.91 2.56 2.76
C THR A 432 -3.17 2.68 3.61
N ALA A 433 -3.83 3.84 3.57
CA ALA A 433 -5.13 4.00 4.19
C ALA A 433 -6.26 3.43 3.31
N THR A 434 -7.37 3.03 3.92
CA THR A 434 -8.53 2.42 3.22
C THR A 434 -9.09 3.33 2.12
N TRP A 435 -9.13 4.65 2.35
CA TRP A 435 -9.62 5.60 1.37
C TRP A 435 -8.70 5.73 0.13
N GLU A 436 -7.39 5.48 0.28
CA GLU A 436 -6.43 5.44 -0.83
C GLU A 436 -6.74 4.29 -1.79
N VAL A 437 -7.08 3.15 -1.24
CA VAL A 437 -7.56 2.01 -2.03
C VAL A 437 -8.82 2.39 -2.82
N THR A 438 -9.74 3.12 -2.20
CA THR A 438 -10.97 3.59 -2.85
C THR A 438 -10.69 4.58 -3.97
N GLU A 439 -9.72 5.49 -3.80
CA GLU A 439 -9.33 6.45 -4.85
C GLU A 439 -8.67 5.74 -6.03
N LEU A 440 -7.77 4.79 -5.78
CA LEU A 440 -7.19 3.95 -6.83
C LEU A 440 -8.28 3.20 -7.62
N GLN A 441 -9.32 2.70 -6.96
CA GLN A 441 -10.45 2.05 -7.62
C GLN A 441 -11.11 2.97 -8.65
N ARG A 442 -11.30 4.27 -8.35
CA ARG A 442 -11.87 5.23 -9.29
C ARG A 442 -10.97 5.45 -10.51
N ILE A 443 -9.66 5.58 -10.27
CA ILE A 443 -8.68 5.80 -11.35
C ILE A 443 -8.62 4.59 -12.28
N LEU A 444 -8.66 3.38 -11.73
CA LEU A 444 -8.51 2.12 -12.48
C LEU A 444 -9.81 1.59 -13.08
N ALA A 445 -10.98 2.06 -12.64
CA ALA A 445 -12.29 1.63 -13.15
C ALA A 445 -12.50 1.92 -14.65
N GLY A 446 -11.69 2.82 -15.24
CA GLY A 446 -11.72 3.14 -16.67
C GLY A 446 -10.81 2.27 -17.55
N LEU A 447 -10.03 1.36 -17.00
CA LEU A 447 -9.07 0.54 -17.74
C LEU A 447 -9.66 -0.84 -18.05
N SER A 448 -9.81 -1.18 -19.32
CA SER A 448 -10.34 -2.48 -19.78
C SER A 448 -9.36 -3.62 -19.43
N ARG A 449 -9.78 -4.52 -18.51
CA ARG A 449 -9.01 -5.70 -18.05
C ARG A 449 -9.88 -6.97 -18.05
N GLU A 450 -10.93 -7.01 -18.84
CA GLU A 450 -11.96 -8.07 -18.75
C GLU A 450 -11.39 -9.47 -18.94
N ASP A 451 -10.53 -9.68 -19.94
CA ASP A 451 -9.95 -11.00 -20.22
C ASP A 451 -9.02 -11.50 -19.11
N GLN A 452 -8.18 -10.60 -18.55
CA GLN A 452 -7.27 -10.93 -17.45
C GLN A 452 -8.03 -11.23 -16.16
N LEU A 453 -9.10 -10.48 -15.89
CA LEU A 453 -9.96 -10.70 -14.73
C LEU A 453 -10.68 -12.05 -14.83
N ALA A 454 -11.17 -12.43 -16.03
CA ALA A 454 -11.80 -13.71 -16.23
C ALA A 454 -10.84 -14.88 -15.92
N GLY A 455 -9.61 -14.84 -16.45
CA GLY A 455 -8.57 -15.82 -16.14
C GLY A 455 -8.19 -15.85 -14.65
N SER A 456 -8.07 -14.69 -14.03
CA SER A 456 -7.78 -14.60 -12.57
C SER A 456 -8.90 -15.21 -11.72
N ARG A 457 -10.16 -15.04 -12.11
CA ARG A 457 -11.31 -15.64 -11.38
C ARG A 457 -11.30 -17.16 -11.48
N VAL A 458 -11.05 -17.73 -12.66
CA VAL A 458 -10.92 -19.18 -12.82
C VAL A 458 -9.78 -19.72 -11.96
N LEU A 459 -8.61 -19.10 -12.01
CA LEU A 459 -7.46 -19.46 -11.17
C LEU A 459 -7.80 -19.39 -9.68
N ALA A 460 -8.46 -18.30 -9.24
CA ALA A 460 -8.87 -18.12 -7.86
C ALA A 460 -9.84 -19.20 -7.39
N GLU A 461 -10.84 -19.56 -8.19
CA GLU A 461 -11.83 -20.58 -7.86
C GLU A 461 -11.18 -21.97 -7.73
N ARG A 462 -10.25 -22.32 -8.65
CA ARG A 462 -9.50 -23.58 -8.60
C ARG A 462 -8.63 -23.66 -7.34
N ILE A 463 -7.83 -22.64 -7.09
CA ILE A 463 -6.98 -22.59 -5.88
C ILE A 463 -7.83 -22.61 -4.63
N HIS A 464 -8.86 -21.78 -4.54
CA HIS A 464 -9.71 -21.67 -3.35
C HIS A 464 -10.37 -23.00 -3.00
N GLY A 465 -10.97 -23.66 -3.99
CA GLY A 465 -11.65 -24.95 -3.80
C GLY A 465 -10.70 -26.05 -3.30
N SER A 466 -9.55 -26.23 -3.95
CA SER A 466 -8.56 -27.23 -3.59
C SER A 466 -7.92 -26.92 -2.23
N LEU A 467 -7.58 -25.67 -1.97
CA LEU A 467 -6.99 -25.21 -0.70
C LEU A 467 -7.95 -25.45 0.49
N LEU A 468 -9.22 -25.12 0.33
CA LEU A 468 -10.23 -25.35 1.36
C LEU A 468 -10.44 -26.83 1.62
N ALA A 469 -10.53 -27.65 0.57
CA ALA A 469 -10.70 -29.10 0.70
C ALA A 469 -9.48 -29.72 1.42
N SER A 470 -8.27 -29.37 1.03
CA SER A 470 -7.03 -29.89 1.61
C SER A 470 -6.85 -29.40 3.06
N GLY A 471 -7.06 -28.10 3.34
CA GLY A 471 -6.94 -27.54 4.70
C GLY A 471 -7.92 -28.18 5.69
N ARG A 472 -9.15 -28.50 5.25
CA ARG A 472 -10.17 -29.17 6.08
C ARG A 472 -9.81 -30.61 6.46
N THR A 473 -8.87 -31.23 5.79
CA THR A 473 -8.37 -32.57 6.21
C THR A 473 -7.62 -32.51 7.55
N ILE A 474 -7.08 -31.36 7.88
CA ILE A 474 -6.34 -31.11 9.13
C ILE A 474 -7.16 -30.27 10.10
N LEU A 475 -7.82 -29.22 9.60
CA LEU A 475 -8.68 -28.33 10.38
C LEU A 475 -10.13 -28.39 9.85
N PRO A 476 -10.95 -29.36 10.29
CA PRO A 476 -12.27 -29.63 9.70
C PRO A 476 -13.26 -28.45 9.76
N ARG A 477 -13.03 -27.51 10.68
CA ARG A 477 -13.87 -26.30 10.85
C ARG A 477 -13.33 -25.09 10.13
N LEU A 478 -12.31 -25.26 9.27
CA LEU A 478 -11.74 -24.16 8.50
C LEU A 478 -12.85 -23.47 7.68
N HIS A 479 -12.99 -22.17 7.92
CA HIS A 479 -14.09 -21.40 7.36
C HIS A 479 -13.81 -21.03 5.90
N ASP A 480 -14.84 -21.09 5.09
CA ASP A 480 -14.84 -20.65 3.69
C ASP A 480 -15.28 -19.19 3.63
N ARG A 481 -14.36 -18.31 3.28
CA ARG A 481 -14.63 -16.88 3.07
C ARG A 481 -14.81 -16.53 1.60
N GLY A 482 -14.63 -17.48 0.71
CA GLY A 482 -14.89 -17.39 -0.72
C GLY A 482 -13.80 -16.67 -1.53
N VAL A 483 -14.05 -16.60 -2.84
CA VAL A 483 -13.30 -15.76 -3.77
C VAL A 483 -13.90 -14.36 -3.73
N ARG A 484 -13.05 -13.35 -3.57
CA ARG A 484 -13.44 -11.95 -3.42
C ARG A 484 -12.61 -11.03 -4.33
N SER A 485 -13.04 -9.78 -4.42
CA SER A 485 -12.33 -8.74 -5.14
C SER A 485 -11.75 -7.71 -4.17
N ALA A 486 -10.53 -7.23 -4.43
CA ALA A 486 -9.96 -6.06 -3.79
C ALA A 486 -8.79 -5.50 -4.61
N MET A 487 -8.39 -4.26 -4.29
CA MET A 487 -7.31 -3.55 -4.97
C MET A 487 -5.97 -3.77 -4.25
N PHE A 488 -5.41 -4.97 -4.41
CA PHE A 488 -4.06 -5.25 -3.90
C PHE A 488 -2.99 -4.75 -4.88
N TYR A 489 -2.09 -3.90 -4.42
CA TYR A 489 -1.02 -3.31 -5.25
C TYR A 489 -0.10 -4.36 -5.85
N VAL A 490 0.12 -5.45 -5.14
CA VAL A 490 0.93 -6.57 -5.65
C VAL A 490 0.36 -7.20 -6.92
N LEU A 491 -0.96 -7.12 -7.13
CA LEU A 491 -1.64 -7.61 -8.33
C LEU A 491 -1.76 -6.53 -9.42
N VAL A 492 -1.60 -5.25 -9.05
CA VAL A 492 -1.69 -4.13 -10.00
C VAL A 492 -0.50 -4.21 -10.97
N GLY A 493 -0.78 -4.21 -12.25
CA GLY A 493 0.23 -4.28 -13.31
C GLY A 493 0.64 -5.68 -13.74
N ALA A 494 0.17 -6.73 -13.09
CA ALA A 494 0.33 -8.08 -13.62
C ALA A 494 -0.36 -8.19 -14.99
N THR A 495 0.31 -8.77 -15.98
CA THR A 495 -0.22 -8.94 -17.35
C THR A 495 -0.75 -10.34 -17.63
N MET A 496 -0.76 -11.20 -16.62
CA MET A 496 -1.25 -12.57 -16.63
C MET A 496 -2.33 -12.75 -15.56
N PRO A 497 -3.08 -13.86 -15.54
CA PRO A 497 -3.94 -14.24 -14.43
C PRO A 497 -3.18 -14.17 -13.10
N ALA A 498 -3.71 -13.39 -12.15
CA ALA A 498 -3.04 -13.07 -10.90
C ALA A 498 -4.02 -13.11 -9.73
N VAL A 499 -3.60 -13.73 -8.64
CA VAL A 499 -4.41 -13.90 -7.42
C VAL A 499 -3.58 -13.66 -6.16
N LEU A 500 -4.26 -13.24 -5.09
CA LEU A 500 -3.69 -13.23 -3.74
C LEU A 500 -4.48 -14.21 -2.87
N VAL A 501 -3.76 -15.12 -2.23
CA VAL A 501 -4.32 -16.20 -1.43
C VAL A 501 -4.05 -15.93 0.05
N GLU A 502 -5.10 -15.69 0.81
CA GLU A 502 -5.08 -15.67 2.27
C GLU A 502 -5.31 -17.10 2.77
N ALA A 503 -4.23 -17.84 2.94
CA ALA A 503 -4.28 -19.30 3.11
C ALA A 503 -4.76 -19.76 4.49
N SER A 504 -4.77 -18.89 5.51
CA SER A 504 -5.26 -19.14 6.86
C SER A 504 -5.39 -17.81 7.61
N PHE A 505 -5.77 -17.84 8.90
CA PHE A 505 -6.02 -16.64 9.69
C PHE A 505 -5.12 -16.60 10.95
N MET A 506 -4.07 -15.78 10.94
CA MET A 506 -3.02 -15.80 11.98
C MET A 506 -3.48 -15.34 13.36
N THR A 507 -4.46 -14.43 13.44
CA THR A 507 -4.98 -13.92 14.71
C THR A 507 -6.08 -14.78 15.32
N ARG A 508 -6.35 -15.97 14.75
CA ARG A 508 -7.20 -17.01 15.30
C ARG A 508 -6.33 -18.08 15.97
N GLU A 509 -6.54 -18.34 17.24
CA GLU A 509 -5.72 -19.25 18.03
C GLU A 509 -5.71 -20.68 17.47
N ASP A 510 -6.87 -21.19 17.06
CA ASP A 510 -7.01 -22.53 16.46
C ASP A 510 -6.25 -22.66 15.12
N GLU A 511 -6.30 -21.63 14.28
CA GLU A 511 -5.55 -21.60 13.02
C GLU A 511 -4.06 -21.29 13.23
N ALA A 512 -3.71 -20.41 14.17
CA ALA A 512 -2.32 -20.16 14.55
C ALA A 512 -1.63 -21.41 15.09
N ASP A 513 -2.31 -22.20 15.93
CA ASP A 513 -1.80 -23.48 16.43
C ASP A 513 -1.65 -24.50 15.29
N ALA A 514 -2.61 -24.55 14.37
CA ALA A 514 -2.49 -25.39 13.18
C ALA A 514 -1.31 -24.97 12.30
N LEU A 515 -1.08 -23.66 12.09
CA LEU A 515 0.06 -23.11 11.31
C LEU A 515 1.43 -23.48 11.88
N ARG A 516 1.57 -23.76 13.19
CA ARG A 516 2.81 -24.29 13.79
C ARG A 516 3.14 -25.69 13.27
N SER A 517 2.12 -26.46 12.89
CA SER A 517 2.30 -27.82 12.39
C SER A 517 2.73 -27.83 10.92
N ALA A 518 3.86 -28.49 10.63
CA ALA A 518 4.27 -28.72 9.25
C ALA A 518 3.18 -29.44 8.44
N ARG A 519 2.44 -30.38 9.06
CA ARG A 519 1.36 -31.11 8.38
C ARG A 519 0.23 -30.20 7.88
N TYR A 520 -0.10 -29.14 8.61
CA TYR A 520 -1.13 -28.19 8.16
C TYR A 520 -0.59 -27.35 7.00
N ARG A 521 0.64 -26.85 7.11
CA ARG A 521 1.29 -26.10 6.02
C ARG A 521 1.49 -26.96 4.76
N ASP A 522 1.80 -28.26 4.91
CA ASP A 522 1.81 -29.21 3.78
C ASP A 522 0.44 -29.34 3.12
N ALA A 523 -0.63 -29.43 3.92
CA ALA A 523 -1.99 -29.51 3.39
C ALA A 523 -2.40 -28.22 2.65
N LEU A 524 -2.09 -27.04 3.20
CA LEU A 524 -2.33 -25.76 2.54
C LEU A 524 -1.56 -25.68 1.20
N ALA A 525 -0.29 -26.04 1.23
CA ALA A 525 0.56 -26.00 0.05
C ALA A 525 0.11 -26.98 -1.04
N ALA A 526 -0.28 -28.20 -0.65
CA ALA A 526 -0.83 -29.17 -1.59
C ALA A 526 -2.09 -28.66 -2.25
N GLY A 527 -3.01 -28.06 -1.48
CA GLY A 527 -4.24 -27.50 -2.02
C GLY A 527 -4.02 -26.33 -2.99
N ILE A 528 -3.05 -25.44 -2.69
CA ILE A 528 -2.67 -24.35 -3.61
C ILE A 528 -2.08 -24.96 -4.90
N ALA A 529 -1.17 -25.93 -4.78
CA ALA A 529 -0.52 -26.57 -5.91
C ALA A 529 -1.53 -27.32 -6.82
N GLU A 530 -2.43 -28.09 -6.22
CA GLU A 530 -3.52 -28.76 -6.95
C GLU A 530 -4.40 -27.77 -7.72
N GLY A 531 -4.76 -26.64 -7.07
CA GLY A 531 -5.58 -25.61 -7.70
C GLY A 531 -4.87 -24.92 -8.86
N ILE A 532 -3.56 -24.67 -8.76
CA ILE A 532 -2.75 -24.13 -9.85
C ILE A 532 -2.64 -25.15 -11.00
N ALA A 533 -2.34 -26.42 -10.69
CA ALA A 533 -2.26 -27.46 -11.72
C ALA A 533 -3.60 -27.67 -12.45
N ALA A 534 -4.72 -27.57 -11.74
CA ALA A 534 -6.06 -27.68 -12.32
C ALA A 534 -6.51 -26.45 -13.11
N TYR A 535 -5.70 -25.40 -13.20
CA TYR A 535 -6.01 -24.21 -13.99
C TYR A 535 -5.91 -24.47 -15.50
N ASP A 536 -5.07 -25.42 -15.89
CA ASP A 536 -4.85 -25.82 -17.29
C ASP A 536 -5.91 -26.82 -17.81
N ASP A 537 -6.72 -27.40 -16.91
CA ASP A 537 -7.81 -28.33 -17.21
C ASP A 537 -9.16 -27.60 -17.45
#